data_c81c9aa1a896ac92007f9ff88de883e5
#
_entry.id   c81c9aa1a896ac92007f9ff88de883e5
#
_cell.length_a   1.000
_cell.length_b   1.000
_cell.length_c   1.000
_cell.angle_alpha   90.00
_cell.angle_beta   90.00
_cell.angle_gamma   90.00
#
_symmetry.space_group_name_H-M   'P 1'
#
loop_
_entity.id
_entity.type
_entity.pdbx_description
1 polymer ?
#
loop_
_entity_poly.entity_id
_entity_poly.type
_entity_poly.pdbx_seq_one_letter_code
_entity_poly.pdbx_strand_id
1 'polypeptide(L)'
;MTEWLRSPAVMNAKTDTAPGTDTAIDCVGSPLPVPMAVGLVVNPRSGTDVRRAVAAAGAVTIEDKANVVRRVVLGALEAGVNRFVVHTDTHRIVQRATETMRGLDLHWLDHEMTFTEEDTVAAVAAMRDLGCGVVVVLGGDGTNRAAARAWPDLVVVPLSTGTNN
;
A
#
# COMPACT_ATOMS: atom_id res chain seq x y z
N MET A 1 6.02 19.80 8.71
CA MET A 1 5.42 18.46 8.47
C MET A 1 4.12 18.51 7.65
N THR A 2 3.77 19.66 7.10
CA THR A 2 2.48 19.88 6.39
C THR A 2 2.63 20.14 4.88
N GLU A 3 3.83 20.22 4.35
CA GLU A 3 4.02 20.54 2.92
C GLU A 3 3.74 19.36 1.98
N TRP A 4 3.94 18.13 2.46
CA TRP A 4 3.69 16.95 1.64
C TRP A 4 2.21 16.77 1.26
N LEU A 5 1.29 17.30 2.09
CA LEU A 5 -0.16 17.26 1.84
C LEU A 5 -0.68 18.44 1.00
N ARG A 6 0.15 19.44 0.69
CA ARG A 6 -0.28 20.56 -0.14
C ARG A 6 -0.21 20.20 -1.62
N SER A 7 -1.39 20.04 -2.21
CA SER A 7 -1.57 19.97 -3.65
C SER A 7 -1.08 21.27 -4.29
N PRO A 8 -0.35 21.23 -5.43
CA PRO A 8 -0.12 22.44 -6.21
C PRO A 8 -1.47 22.95 -6.74
N ALA A 9 -1.66 24.25 -6.65
CA ALA A 9 -2.87 24.96 -7.05
C ALA A 9 -3.30 24.58 -8.47
N VAL A 10 -4.60 24.31 -8.60
CA VAL A 10 -5.29 24.11 -9.87
C VAL A 10 -5.18 25.37 -10.70
N MET A 11 -4.34 25.36 -11.71
CA MET A 11 -4.42 26.34 -12.78
C MET A 11 -5.55 25.92 -13.73
N ASN A 12 -6.62 26.73 -13.71
CA ASN A 12 -7.69 26.71 -14.69
C ASN A 12 -7.12 26.93 -16.11
N ALA A 13 -7.15 25.91 -16.94
CA ALA A 13 -7.08 26.08 -18.39
C ALA A 13 -8.37 25.57 -19.01
N LYS A 14 -9.07 26.50 -19.63
CA LYS A 14 -10.27 26.25 -20.45
C LYS A 14 -9.92 25.43 -21.69
N THR A 15 -10.71 24.40 -21.87
CA THR A 15 -11.32 23.87 -23.07
C THR A 15 -10.55 23.69 -24.37
N ASP A 16 -10.66 22.53 -24.96
CA ASP A 16 -11.51 22.38 -26.17
C ASP A 16 -11.80 20.89 -26.41
N THR A 17 -13.02 20.68 -26.88
CA THR A 17 -13.69 19.42 -27.14
C THR A 17 -13.15 18.69 -28.36
N ALA A 18 -12.85 17.39 -28.24
CA ALA A 18 -12.99 16.44 -29.35
C ALA A 18 -13.49 15.08 -28.82
N PRO A 19 -14.38 14.38 -29.52
CA PRO A 19 -15.10 13.23 -29.00
C PRO A 19 -14.38 11.91 -29.25
N GLY A 20 -14.52 11.01 -28.31
CA GLY A 20 -14.36 9.58 -28.55
C GLY A 20 -13.10 8.98 -28.01
N THR A 21 -13.17 8.46 -26.80
CA THR A 21 -12.41 7.27 -26.38
C THR A 21 -13.14 6.55 -25.26
N ASP A 22 -13.17 5.24 -25.40
CA ASP A 22 -13.76 4.23 -24.57
C ASP A 22 -13.68 4.52 -23.07
N THR A 23 -14.83 4.62 -22.45
CA THR A 23 -15.02 4.70 -21.01
C THR A 23 -14.70 3.36 -20.37
N ALA A 24 -13.66 3.34 -19.58
CA ALA A 24 -13.49 2.32 -18.55
C ALA A 24 -14.75 2.31 -17.68
N ILE A 25 -15.29 1.13 -17.43
CA ILE A 25 -16.57 0.88 -16.76
C ILE A 25 -16.51 1.45 -15.34
N ASP A 26 -17.25 2.51 -15.14
CA ASP A 26 -17.53 3.14 -13.86
C ASP A 26 -18.40 2.22 -13.01
N CYS A 27 -17.83 1.56 -12.04
CA CYS A 27 -18.61 0.77 -11.08
C CYS A 27 -19.27 1.63 -9.99
N VAL A 28 -18.93 2.91 -9.88
CA VAL A 28 -19.61 3.89 -9.00
C VAL A 28 -19.35 5.29 -9.58
N GLY A 29 -20.40 5.90 -10.09
CA GLY A 29 -20.35 7.15 -10.82
C GLY A 29 -19.91 8.36 -10.01
N SER A 30 -18.62 8.55 -9.84
CA SER A 30 -17.99 9.85 -9.62
C SER A 30 -16.46 9.68 -9.82
N PRO A 31 -15.80 10.58 -10.57
CA PRO A 31 -14.35 10.56 -10.62
C PRO A 31 -13.78 10.74 -9.21
N LEU A 32 -12.92 9.83 -8.79
CA LEU A 32 -12.21 9.95 -7.50
C LEU A 32 -11.48 11.29 -7.46
N PRO A 33 -11.78 12.16 -6.50
CA PRO A 33 -11.12 13.44 -6.41
C PRO A 33 -9.68 13.25 -5.89
N VAL A 34 -8.72 13.67 -6.67
CA VAL A 34 -7.29 13.89 -6.34
C VAL A 34 -6.47 12.59 -6.14
N PRO A 35 -5.19 12.56 -6.49
CA PRO A 35 -4.36 11.39 -6.29
C PRO A 35 -4.28 11.05 -4.80
N MET A 36 -5.14 10.15 -4.36
CA MET A 36 -5.10 9.65 -2.98
C MET A 36 -3.82 8.86 -2.80
N ALA A 37 -3.13 9.11 -1.70
CA ALA A 37 -1.99 8.29 -1.34
C ALA A 37 -2.45 6.87 -0.99
N VAL A 38 -1.66 5.89 -1.38
CA VAL A 38 -1.85 4.48 -1.02
C VAL A 38 -0.91 4.13 0.11
N GLY A 39 -1.44 3.60 1.21
CA GLY A 39 -0.63 3.04 2.28
C GLY A 39 -0.08 1.66 1.91
N LEU A 40 1.16 1.37 2.24
CA LEU A 40 1.79 0.06 2.07
C LEU A 40 2.29 -0.47 3.41
N VAL A 41 1.67 -1.54 3.89
CA VAL A 41 2.10 -2.28 5.09
C VAL A 41 2.57 -3.66 4.65
N VAL A 42 3.83 -3.97 4.91
CA VAL A 42 4.41 -5.27 4.58
C VAL A 42 4.93 -5.93 5.86
N ASN A 43 4.36 -7.07 6.21
CA ASN A 43 4.84 -7.85 7.34
C ASN A 43 5.92 -8.84 6.88
N PRO A 44 7.20 -8.63 7.21
CA PRO A 44 8.27 -9.52 6.79
C PRO A 44 8.17 -10.93 7.39
N ARG A 45 7.55 -11.05 8.56
CA ARG A 45 7.39 -12.33 9.28
C ARG A 45 6.21 -13.17 8.81
N SER A 46 5.26 -12.61 8.05
CA SER A 46 4.13 -13.38 7.54
C SER A 46 4.58 -14.49 6.61
N GLY A 47 3.91 -15.64 6.67
CA GLY A 47 4.26 -16.79 5.81
C GLY A 47 5.51 -17.59 6.22
N THR A 48 6.11 -17.30 7.39
CA THR A 48 7.26 -18.04 7.93
C THR A 48 6.87 -19.00 9.07
N ASP A 49 5.59 -19.32 9.20
CA ASP A 49 5.08 -20.18 10.28
C ASP A 49 5.67 -21.61 10.20
N VAL A 50 6.04 -22.14 11.37
CA VAL A 50 6.57 -23.49 11.57
C VAL A 50 5.66 -24.57 10.96
N ARG A 51 4.34 -24.33 10.90
CA ARG A 51 3.36 -25.23 10.27
C ARG A 51 3.63 -25.48 8.78
N ARG A 52 4.27 -24.54 8.08
CA ARG A 52 4.69 -24.73 6.67
C ARG A 52 5.85 -25.69 6.53
N ALA A 53 6.78 -25.68 7.47
CA ALA A 53 7.88 -26.63 7.47
C ALA A 53 7.38 -28.09 7.60
N VAL A 54 6.27 -28.29 8.33
CA VAL A 54 5.64 -29.60 8.54
C VAL A 54 4.79 -30.00 7.32
N ALA A 55 4.17 -29.04 6.62
CA ALA A 55 3.25 -29.30 5.52
C ALA A 55 3.95 -29.39 4.12
N ALA A 56 5.31 -29.36 4.07
CA ALA A 56 6.08 -29.29 2.81
C ALA A 56 5.67 -28.15 1.87
N ALA A 57 4.93 -27.15 2.38
CA ALA A 57 4.57 -25.96 1.64
C ALA A 57 5.77 -24.99 1.66
N GLY A 58 6.22 -24.56 0.49
CA GLY A 58 7.38 -23.65 0.37
C GLY A 58 7.20 -22.38 1.22
N ALA A 59 8.23 -21.96 1.94
CA ALA A 59 8.22 -20.69 2.66
C ALA A 59 8.15 -19.54 1.64
N VAL A 60 7.28 -18.53 1.90
CA VAL A 60 7.26 -17.30 1.10
C VAL A 60 8.53 -16.52 1.40
N THR A 61 9.34 -16.32 0.39
CA THR A 61 10.63 -15.61 0.52
C THR A 61 10.45 -14.10 0.58
N ILE A 62 11.48 -13.40 1.00
CA ILE A 62 11.50 -11.93 0.93
C ILE A 62 11.37 -11.44 -0.52
N GLU A 63 11.98 -12.16 -1.47
CA GLU A 63 11.89 -11.83 -2.90
C GLU A 63 10.48 -12.05 -3.45
N ASP A 64 9.78 -13.09 -3.04
CA ASP A 64 8.38 -13.29 -3.41
C ASP A 64 7.51 -12.11 -2.94
N LYS A 65 7.72 -11.65 -1.72
CA LYS A 65 7.04 -10.47 -1.18
C LYS A 65 7.37 -9.21 -1.96
N ALA A 66 8.65 -8.98 -2.27
CA ALA A 66 9.07 -7.84 -3.09
C ALA A 66 8.42 -7.89 -4.49
N ASN A 67 8.31 -9.07 -5.10
CA ASN A 67 7.64 -9.24 -6.37
C ASN A 67 6.12 -8.97 -6.30
N VAL A 68 5.46 -9.30 -5.20
CA VAL A 68 4.05 -8.94 -4.98
C VAL A 68 3.91 -7.43 -4.85
N VAL A 69 4.72 -6.78 -4.01
CA VAL A 69 4.72 -5.33 -3.85
C VAL A 69 5.01 -4.62 -5.18
N ARG A 70 5.98 -5.11 -5.95
CA ARG A 70 6.31 -4.58 -7.29
C ARG A 70 5.09 -4.56 -8.20
N ARG A 71 4.34 -5.67 -8.26
CA ARG A 71 3.12 -5.75 -9.08
C ARG A 71 2.03 -4.80 -8.60
N VAL A 72 1.84 -4.66 -7.30
CA VAL A 72 0.89 -3.71 -6.72
C VAL A 72 1.23 -2.27 -7.11
N VAL A 73 2.49 -1.88 -6.94
CA VAL A 73 2.94 -0.52 -7.26
C VAL A 73 2.83 -0.23 -8.76
N LEU A 74 3.20 -1.19 -9.62
CA LEU A 74 3.04 -1.04 -11.06
C LEU A 74 1.58 -0.88 -11.47
N GLY A 75 0.68 -1.72 -10.92
CA GLY A 75 -0.76 -1.59 -11.20
C GLY A 75 -1.34 -0.26 -10.72
N ALA A 76 -0.88 0.26 -9.58
CA ALA A 76 -1.27 1.57 -9.08
C ALA A 76 -0.77 2.70 -9.99
N LEU A 77 0.47 2.61 -10.47
CA LEU A 77 1.03 3.57 -11.44
C LEU A 77 0.24 3.59 -12.75
N GLU A 78 -0.13 2.43 -13.28
CA GLU A 78 -0.98 2.32 -14.47
C GLU A 78 -2.37 2.93 -14.26
N ALA A 79 -2.89 2.88 -13.03
CA ALA A 79 -4.13 3.54 -12.62
C ALA A 79 -3.96 5.04 -12.31
N GLY A 80 -2.77 5.60 -12.50
CA GLY A 80 -2.48 7.03 -12.27
C GLY A 80 -2.14 7.37 -10.81
N VAL A 81 -1.93 6.38 -9.95
CA VAL A 81 -1.55 6.59 -8.54
C VAL A 81 -0.04 6.41 -8.40
N ASN A 82 0.66 7.47 -8.02
CA ASN A 82 2.12 7.46 -7.84
C ASN A 82 2.58 7.81 -6.41
N ARG A 83 1.65 8.13 -5.49
CA ARG A 83 1.94 8.54 -4.12
C ARG A 83 1.68 7.40 -3.15
N PHE A 84 2.68 7.05 -2.36
CA PHE A 84 2.60 5.96 -1.40
C PHE A 84 3.15 6.39 -0.03
N VAL A 85 2.44 6.01 1.02
CA VAL A 85 2.92 6.07 2.41
C VAL A 85 3.36 4.67 2.80
N VAL A 86 4.62 4.51 3.15
CA VAL A 86 5.25 3.21 3.32
C VAL A 86 5.62 2.97 4.77
N HIS A 87 5.15 1.86 5.32
CA HIS A 87 5.65 1.33 6.58
C HIS A 87 7.06 0.75 6.38
N THR A 88 8.01 1.23 7.17
CA THR A 88 9.37 0.72 7.14
C THR A 88 9.41 -0.71 7.66
N ASP A 89 10.09 -1.60 6.96
CA ASP A 89 10.31 -2.99 7.37
C ASP A 89 11.80 -3.33 7.46
N THR A 90 12.14 -4.30 8.31
CA THR A 90 13.53 -4.69 8.58
C THR A 90 14.26 -5.29 7.38
N HIS A 91 13.54 -5.80 6.40
CA HIS A 91 14.10 -6.44 5.21
C HIS A 91 14.08 -5.54 3.99
N ARG A 92 13.58 -4.30 4.14
CA ARG A 92 13.51 -3.30 3.07
C ARG A 92 12.77 -3.83 1.83
N ILE A 93 11.67 -4.55 2.05
CA ILE A 93 10.93 -5.23 0.98
C ILE A 93 10.38 -4.23 -0.03
N VAL A 94 9.73 -3.15 0.44
CA VAL A 94 9.20 -2.11 -0.44
C VAL A 94 10.34 -1.40 -1.17
N GLN A 95 11.44 -1.08 -0.49
CA GLN A 95 12.61 -0.45 -1.12
C GLN A 95 13.15 -1.32 -2.27
N ARG A 96 13.35 -2.61 -2.04
CA ARG A 96 13.79 -3.57 -3.09
C ARG A 96 12.79 -3.66 -4.25
N ALA A 97 11.51 -3.63 -3.93
CA ALA A 97 10.45 -3.72 -4.94
C ALA A 97 10.44 -2.49 -5.87
N THR A 98 10.78 -1.31 -5.35
CA THR A 98 10.65 -0.02 -6.03
C THR A 98 11.96 0.58 -6.52
N GLU A 99 13.09 -0.04 -6.22
CA GLU A 99 14.45 0.48 -6.48
C GLU A 99 14.68 0.95 -7.93
N THR A 100 14.11 0.23 -8.90
CA THR A 100 14.27 0.53 -10.33
C THR A 100 13.13 1.35 -10.92
N MET A 101 12.10 1.66 -10.12
CA MET A 101 10.93 2.39 -10.59
C MET A 101 11.19 3.90 -10.57
N ARG A 102 10.61 4.60 -11.54
CA ARG A 102 10.67 6.06 -11.63
C ARG A 102 9.29 6.67 -11.48
N GLY A 103 9.26 7.94 -11.06
CA GLY A 103 8.00 8.68 -10.93
C GLY A 103 7.19 8.35 -9.68
N LEU A 104 7.75 7.60 -8.73
CA LEU A 104 7.14 7.32 -7.44
C LEU A 104 7.40 8.46 -6.45
N ASP A 105 6.37 8.82 -5.71
CA ASP A 105 6.44 9.69 -4.53
C ASP A 105 6.24 8.81 -3.29
N LEU A 106 7.36 8.45 -2.65
CA LEU A 106 7.39 7.53 -1.50
C LEU A 106 7.62 8.32 -0.21
N HIS A 107 6.62 8.33 0.66
CA HIS A 107 6.74 8.84 2.02
C HIS A 107 6.96 7.67 3.00
N TRP A 108 8.16 7.59 3.54
CA TRP A 108 8.54 6.58 4.53
C TRP A 108 8.12 7.03 5.91
N LEU A 109 7.37 6.20 6.62
CA LEU A 109 7.04 6.46 8.01
C LEU A 109 8.26 6.27 8.88
N ASP A 110 8.59 7.30 9.63
CA ASP A 110 9.67 7.29 10.62
C ASP A 110 9.05 7.07 12.01
N HIS A 111 9.18 5.85 12.53
CA HIS A 111 8.77 5.50 13.88
C HIS A 111 9.69 4.41 14.42
N GLU A 112 9.85 4.39 15.74
CA GLU A 112 10.62 3.37 16.42
C GLU A 112 9.94 2.01 16.29
N MET A 113 10.69 1.02 15.77
CA MET A 113 10.18 -0.33 15.55
C MET A 113 10.20 -1.13 16.84
N THR A 114 9.05 -1.64 17.24
CA THR A 114 8.90 -2.52 18.41
C THR A 114 8.97 -4.00 18.04
N PHE A 115 8.87 -4.31 16.74
CA PHE A 115 8.80 -5.68 16.20
C PHE A 115 7.57 -6.47 16.67
N THR A 116 6.50 -5.75 17.04
CA THR A 116 5.21 -6.29 17.45
C THR A 116 4.10 -5.86 16.48
N GLU A 117 2.86 -6.30 16.75
CA GLU A 117 1.70 -5.85 15.98
C GLU A 117 1.44 -4.34 16.14
N GLU A 118 1.96 -3.71 17.19
CA GLU A 118 1.80 -2.28 17.44
C GLU A 118 2.47 -1.43 16.35
N ASP A 119 3.51 -1.94 15.69
CA ASP A 119 4.12 -1.26 14.54
C ASP A 119 3.12 -1.12 13.39
N THR A 120 2.31 -2.16 13.15
CA THR A 120 1.22 -2.11 12.16
C THR A 120 0.15 -1.11 12.57
N VAL A 121 -0.23 -1.09 13.85
CA VAL A 121 -1.22 -0.15 14.39
C VAL A 121 -0.75 1.29 14.23
N ALA A 122 0.48 1.58 14.64
CA ALA A 122 1.08 2.91 14.51
C ALA A 122 1.18 3.36 13.04
N ALA A 123 1.62 2.47 12.16
CA ALA A 123 1.74 2.76 10.74
C ALA A 123 0.39 3.09 10.10
N VAL A 124 -0.64 2.29 10.36
CA VAL A 124 -1.98 2.50 9.77
C VAL A 124 -2.64 3.75 10.34
N ALA A 125 -2.46 4.05 11.63
CA ALA A 125 -2.93 5.30 12.21
C ALA A 125 -2.26 6.52 11.53
N ALA A 126 -0.93 6.47 11.33
CA ALA A 126 -0.21 7.52 10.62
C ALA A 126 -0.66 7.65 9.15
N MET A 127 -0.93 6.54 8.45
CA MET A 127 -1.47 6.55 7.09
C MET A 127 -2.84 7.23 7.02
N ARG A 128 -3.72 6.98 7.99
CA ARG A 128 -5.01 7.68 8.11
C ARG A 128 -4.80 9.19 8.26
N ASP A 129 -3.93 9.59 9.18
CA ASP A 129 -3.68 10.99 9.50
C ASP A 129 -2.98 11.73 8.34
N LEU A 130 -2.25 11.00 7.49
CA LEU A 130 -1.66 11.48 6.24
C LEU A 130 -2.64 11.45 5.05
N GLY A 131 -3.89 11.03 5.24
CA GLY A 131 -4.93 11.08 4.24
C GLY A 131 -4.82 9.99 3.17
N CYS A 132 -4.29 8.82 3.50
CA CYS A 132 -4.38 7.67 2.61
C CYS A 132 -5.84 7.30 2.37
N GLY A 133 -6.19 6.96 1.14
CA GLY A 133 -7.55 6.52 0.81
C GLY A 133 -7.73 5.01 0.90
N VAL A 134 -6.64 4.27 0.81
CA VAL A 134 -6.62 2.81 0.86
C VAL A 134 -5.27 2.36 1.43
N VAL A 135 -5.27 1.24 2.12
CA VAL A 135 -4.03 0.60 2.58
C VAL A 135 -3.93 -0.82 2.03
N VAL A 136 -2.84 -1.10 1.37
CA VAL A 136 -2.49 -2.47 0.95
C VAL A 136 -1.71 -3.12 2.09
N VAL A 137 -2.20 -4.25 2.57
CA VAL A 137 -1.60 -5.00 3.66
C VAL A 137 -1.09 -6.34 3.15
N LEU A 138 0.22 -6.49 3.04
CA LEU A 138 0.87 -7.76 2.72
C LEU A 138 1.22 -8.50 4.01
N GLY A 139 0.33 -9.38 4.43
CA GLY A 139 0.44 -10.07 5.72
C GLY A 139 -0.58 -11.17 5.89
N GLY A 140 -0.67 -11.71 7.09
CA GLY A 140 -1.71 -12.67 7.51
C GLY A 140 -2.86 -11.98 8.25
N ASP A 141 -3.78 -12.81 8.79
CA ASP A 141 -4.97 -12.34 9.52
C ASP A 141 -4.64 -11.42 10.71
N GLY A 142 -3.53 -11.71 11.42
CA GLY A 142 -3.07 -10.88 12.52
C GLY A 142 -2.73 -9.46 12.09
N THR A 143 -2.03 -9.32 10.96
CA THR A 143 -1.67 -8.01 10.40
C THR A 143 -2.92 -7.24 9.95
N ASN A 144 -3.87 -7.93 9.30
CA ASN A 144 -5.13 -7.31 8.87
C ASN A 144 -5.99 -6.87 10.07
N ARG A 145 -6.05 -7.67 11.14
CA ARG A 145 -6.76 -7.28 12.38
C ARG A 145 -6.12 -6.06 13.05
N ALA A 146 -4.79 -6.01 13.11
CA ALA A 146 -4.07 -4.86 13.65
C ALA A 146 -4.38 -3.58 12.86
N ALA A 147 -4.41 -3.68 11.52
CA ALA A 147 -4.77 -2.58 10.64
C ALA A 147 -6.22 -2.11 10.88
N ALA A 148 -7.19 -3.02 10.94
CA ALA A 148 -8.59 -2.70 11.19
C ALA A 148 -8.81 -2.11 12.60
N ARG A 149 -8.03 -2.54 13.59
CA ARG A 149 -8.06 -1.98 14.96
C ARG A 149 -7.61 -0.52 14.97
N ALA A 150 -6.58 -0.19 14.18
CA ALA A 150 -6.07 1.17 14.09
C ALA A 150 -7.00 2.13 13.34
N TRP A 151 -7.71 1.60 12.37
CA TRP A 151 -8.61 2.38 11.51
C TRP A 151 -9.85 1.55 11.15
N PRO A 152 -10.94 1.63 11.97
CA PRO A 152 -12.15 0.80 11.77
C PRO A 152 -12.81 0.93 10.40
N ASP A 153 -12.79 2.13 9.80
CA ASP A 153 -13.38 2.43 8.48
C ASP A 153 -12.36 2.29 7.33
N LEU A 154 -11.28 1.56 7.57
CA LEU A 154 -10.20 1.38 6.61
C LEU A 154 -10.68 0.67 5.34
N VAL A 155 -10.44 1.28 4.19
CA VAL A 155 -10.46 0.57 2.91
C VAL A 155 -9.15 -0.19 2.78
N VAL A 156 -9.21 -1.51 2.89
CA VAL A 156 -8.03 -2.37 2.88
C VAL A 156 -8.01 -3.30 1.66
N VAL A 157 -6.84 -3.45 1.07
CA VAL A 157 -6.54 -4.51 0.09
C VAL A 157 -5.64 -5.53 0.78
N PRO A 158 -6.22 -6.63 1.30
CA PRO A 158 -5.45 -7.66 1.98
C PRO A 158 -4.78 -8.57 0.95
N LEU A 159 -3.47 -8.71 1.05
CA LEU A 159 -2.69 -9.65 0.26
C LEU A 159 -2.11 -10.71 1.19
N SER A 160 -2.63 -11.92 1.06
CA SER A 160 -2.23 -13.02 1.92
C SER A 160 -0.83 -13.50 1.57
N THR A 161 0.02 -13.56 2.59
CA THR A 161 1.26 -14.32 2.59
C THR A 161 1.18 -15.45 3.62
N GLY A 162 -0.02 -15.65 4.14
CA GLY A 162 -0.30 -16.63 5.19
C GLY A 162 -0.31 -18.07 4.69
N THR A 163 -0.40 -18.98 5.65
CA THR A 163 -0.38 -20.43 5.43
C THR A 163 -1.76 -21.03 5.15
N ASN A 164 -2.81 -20.24 5.33
CA ASN A 164 -4.19 -20.71 5.20
C ASN A 164 -4.84 -20.04 3.99
N ASN A 165 -4.85 -20.76 2.93
CA ASN A 165 -5.84 -20.72 1.86
C ASN A 165 -6.40 -22.13 1.72
#